data_b1a9b5ec364cc1b7915ca17377cb09f0
#
_entry.id   b1a9b5ec364cc1b7915ca17377cb09f0
#
_cell.length_a   1.000
_cell.length_b   1.000
_cell.length_c   1.000
_cell.angle_alpha   90.00
_cell.angle_beta   90.00
_cell.angle_gamma   90.00
#
_symmetry.space_group_name_H-M   'P 1'
#
loop_
_entity.id
_entity.type
_entity.pdbx_description
1 polymer ?
#
loop_
_entity_poly.entity_id
_entity_poly.type
_entity_poly.pdbx_seq_one_letter_code
_entity_poly.pdbx_strand_id
1 'polypeptide(L)'
;FQLQDNLRSDLITQGMFEAQTPAFAPEGEGDVEVSNPLVKTERYMRNTLVPALLRRVEYNLARGNRDVRLFEVGTSFKRKEAGEPPHEETRVAAVLSGRRSPPHWSHPDEPFELWDIKSILEVVTDRVYAGATAITAGAEDLNFDPTCVLSVRDWDGKIIGIAGRVADGAVDTPSWAGDIWALEVTLPSDIVGMGPVACTPLSNYPPIEWDLALVLPPD
;
A
#
# COMPACT_ATOMS: atom_id res chain seq x y z
N PHE A 1 -7.06 -7.84 -16.42
CA PHE A 1 -5.71 -8.40 -16.60
C PHE A 1 -4.69 -7.30 -16.95
N GLN A 2 -4.82 -6.57 -18.07
CA GLN A 2 -3.81 -5.60 -18.52
C GLN A 2 -3.45 -4.51 -17.48
N LEU A 3 -4.43 -4.00 -16.73
CA LEU A 3 -4.16 -3.02 -15.66
C LEU A 3 -3.28 -3.62 -14.56
N GLN A 4 -3.60 -4.82 -14.12
CA GLN A 4 -2.82 -5.50 -13.06
C GLN A 4 -1.40 -5.80 -13.53
N ASP A 5 -1.21 -6.20 -14.80
CA ASP A 5 0.11 -6.49 -15.37
C ASP A 5 0.95 -5.20 -15.51
N ASN A 6 0.32 -4.10 -15.93
CA ASN A 6 0.97 -2.80 -15.97
C ASN A 6 1.38 -2.34 -14.56
N LEU A 7 0.48 -2.48 -13.58
CA LEU A 7 0.75 -2.14 -12.19
C LEU A 7 1.91 -2.96 -11.60
N ARG A 8 1.95 -4.29 -11.88
CA ARG A 8 3.09 -5.13 -11.50
C ARG A 8 4.39 -4.62 -12.11
N SER A 9 4.36 -4.29 -13.39
CA SER A 9 5.53 -3.76 -14.09
C SER A 9 6.02 -2.44 -13.49
N ASP A 10 5.10 -1.55 -13.14
CA ASP A 10 5.44 -0.28 -12.49
C ASP A 10 6.09 -0.51 -11.12
N LEU A 11 5.51 -1.38 -10.28
CA LEU A 11 6.05 -1.70 -8.95
C LEU A 11 7.41 -2.41 -9.02
N ILE A 12 7.59 -3.32 -9.98
CA ILE A 12 8.90 -3.95 -10.23
C ILE A 12 9.94 -2.90 -10.64
N THR A 13 9.55 -1.91 -11.45
CA THR A 13 10.44 -0.80 -11.86
C THR A 13 10.85 0.06 -10.65
N GLN A 14 9.99 0.15 -9.62
CA GLN A 14 10.32 0.79 -8.34
C GLN A 14 11.23 -0.09 -7.44
N GLY A 15 11.68 -1.24 -7.93
CA GLY A 15 12.57 -2.15 -7.20
C GLY A 15 11.87 -3.03 -6.17
N MET A 16 10.57 -3.26 -6.32
CA MET A 16 9.79 -4.11 -5.45
C MET A 16 9.71 -5.55 -5.98
N PHE A 17 9.51 -6.50 -5.09
CA PHE A 17 9.33 -7.91 -5.41
C PHE A 17 7.88 -8.34 -5.15
N GLU A 18 7.27 -9.03 -6.11
CA GLU A 18 5.93 -9.58 -5.92
C GLU A 18 5.95 -10.76 -4.96
N ALA A 19 5.06 -10.73 -3.99
CA ALA A 19 4.76 -11.83 -3.11
C ALA A 19 3.35 -12.35 -3.41
N GLN A 20 3.13 -13.65 -3.21
CA GLN A 20 1.81 -14.25 -3.22
C GLN A 20 1.59 -14.91 -1.87
N THR A 21 0.66 -14.37 -1.11
CA THR A 21 0.32 -14.90 0.22
C THR A 21 -0.99 -15.67 0.17
N PRO A 22 -1.19 -16.69 1.05
CA PRO A 22 -2.44 -17.43 1.12
C PRO A 22 -3.65 -16.50 1.36
N ALA A 23 -4.77 -16.83 0.74
CA ALA A 23 -6.02 -16.11 0.94
C ALA A 23 -6.69 -16.43 2.30
N PHE A 24 -6.17 -17.43 3.02
CA PHE A 24 -6.65 -17.84 4.33
C PHE A 24 -5.88 -17.09 5.44
N ALA A 25 -6.62 -16.72 6.46
CA ALA A 25 -6.14 -15.90 7.56
C ALA A 25 -6.61 -16.44 8.91
N PRO A 26 -5.94 -16.09 10.00
CA PRO A 26 -6.39 -16.42 11.37
C PRO A 26 -7.65 -15.62 11.74
N GLU A 27 -8.22 -15.98 12.88
CA GLU A 27 -9.34 -15.27 13.48
C GLU A 27 -8.98 -13.80 13.74
N GLY A 28 -9.88 -12.90 13.39
CA GLY A 28 -9.67 -11.44 13.51
C GLY A 28 -9.15 -10.76 12.23
N GLU A 29 -8.60 -11.51 11.27
CA GLU A 29 -8.12 -10.95 9.98
C GLU A 29 -9.10 -11.20 8.82
N GLY A 30 -10.28 -11.74 9.10
CA GLY A 30 -11.35 -11.96 8.12
C GLY A 30 -12.66 -12.26 8.81
N ASP A 31 -13.74 -12.08 8.08
CA ASP A 31 -15.12 -12.30 8.57
C ASP A 31 -15.86 -13.42 7.81
N VAL A 32 -15.25 -13.97 6.78
CA VAL A 32 -15.78 -15.09 5.99
C VAL A 32 -15.11 -16.38 6.45
N GLU A 33 -15.84 -17.19 7.22
CA GLU A 33 -15.36 -18.48 7.72
C GLU A 33 -15.50 -19.59 6.69
N VAL A 34 -14.45 -20.41 6.53
CA VAL A 34 -14.44 -21.58 5.65
C VAL A 34 -14.89 -22.81 6.42
N SER A 35 -15.89 -23.53 5.89
CA SER A 35 -16.48 -24.69 6.57
C SER A 35 -15.52 -25.86 6.77
N ASN A 36 -14.56 -26.04 5.87
CA ASN A 36 -13.60 -27.15 5.88
C ASN A 36 -12.17 -26.65 5.64
N PRO A 37 -11.58 -25.84 6.58
CA PRO A 37 -10.26 -25.29 6.40
C PRO A 37 -9.18 -26.37 6.38
N LEU A 38 -8.17 -26.20 5.52
CA LEU A 38 -7.00 -27.08 5.48
C LEU A 38 -6.17 -26.97 6.76
N VAL A 39 -6.07 -25.77 7.31
CA VAL A 39 -5.37 -25.47 8.55
C VAL A 39 -6.37 -24.85 9.53
N LYS A 40 -6.52 -25.44 10.70
CA LYS A 40 -7.53 -25.00 11.70
C LYS A 40 -7.31 -23.58 12.21
N THR A 41 -6.08 -23.09 12.21
CA THR A 41 -5.72 -21.74 12.65
C THR A 41 -5.93 -20.68 11.57
N GLU A 42 -6.09 -21.08 10.30
CA GLU A 42 -6.30 -20.21 9.15
C GLU A 42 -7.64 -20.54 8.48
N ARG A 43 -8.71 -20.31 9.20
CA ARG A 43 -10.06 -20.70 8.81
C ARG A 43 -10.91 -19.58 8.23
N TYR A 44 -10.40 -18.37 8.16
CA TYR A 44 -11.09 -17.21 7.61
C TYR A 44 -10.47 -16.79 6.27
N MET A 45 -11.28 -16.22 5.41
CA MET A 45 -10.76 -15.57 4.21
C MET A 45 -10.37 -14.14 4.57
N ARG A 46 -9.17 -13.73 4.17
CA ARG A 46 -8.59 -12.42 4.47
C ARG A 46 -9.45 -11.26 3.97
N ASN A 47 -9.62 -10.22 4.76
CA ASN A 47 -10.29 -8.98 4.36
C ASN A 47 -9.32 -7.86 3.94
N THR A 48 -8.01 -8.07 4.13
CA THR A 48 -6.91 -7.16 3.78
C THR A 48 -5.65 -7.97 3.45
N LEU A 49 -4.72 -7.39 2.70
CA LEU A 49 -3.46 -8.04 2.29
C LEU A 49 -2.30 -7.72 3.24
N VAL A 50 -2.35 -6.56 3.90
CA VAL A 50 -1.24 -6.03 4.73
C VAL A 50 -0.78 -7.03 5.80
N PRO A 51 -1.62 -7.65 6.63
CA PRO A 51 -1.16 -8.57 7.68
C PRO A 51 -0.36 -9.75 7.14
N ALA A 52 -0.76 -10.28 5.99
CA ALA A 52 -0.05 -11.39 5.35
C ALA A 52 1.32 -10.97 4.82
N LEU A 53 1.46 -9.76 4.27
CA LEU A 53 2.74 -9.18 3.87
C LEU A 53 3.63 -8.88 5.08
N LEU A 54 3.06 -8.38 6.19
CA LEU A 54 3.80 -8.12 7.42
C LEU A 54 4.42 -9.41 7.98
N ARG A 55 3.72 -10.54 7.94
CA ARG A 55 4.31 -11.86 8.27
C ARG A 55 5.49 -12.23 7.35
N ARG A 56 5.50 -11.78 6.10
CA ARG A 56 6.66 -11.98 5.20
C ARG A 56 7.82 -11.06 5.55
N VAL A 57 7.54 -9.82 5.97
CA VAL A 57 8.56 -8.92 6.53
C VAL A 57 9.21 -9.55 7.76
N GLU A 58 8.42 -9.96 8.76
CA GLU A 58 8.88 -10.63 9.97
C GLU A 58 9.77 -11.85 9.64
N TYR A 59 9.30 -12.71 8.74
CA TYR A 59 10.07 -13.87 8.28
C TYR A 59 11.43 -13.49 7.69
N ASN A 60 11.52 -12.42 6.91
CA ASN A 60 12.75 -11.95 6.30
C ASN A 60 13.69 -11.33 7.35
N LEU A 61 13.16 -10.45 8.20
CA LEU A 61 13.94 -9.80 9.27
C LEU A 61 14.53 -10.84 10.24
N ALA A 62 13.76 -11.85 10.65
CA ALA A 62 14.24 -12.95 11.49
C ALA A 62 15.39 -13.75 10.88
N ARG A 63 15.58 -13.68 9.55
CA ARG A 63 16.68 -14.31 8.80
C ARG A 63 17.81 -13.37 8.45
N GLY A 64 17.79 -12.15 8.99
CA GLY A 64 18.83 -11.15 8.77
C GLY A 64 18.72 -10.37 7.46
N ASN A 65 17.64 -10.56 6.67
CA ASN A 65 17.35 -9.74 5.51
C ASN A 65 16.83 -8.38 5.98
N ARG A 66 17.67 -7.36 5.91
CA ARG A 66 17.39 -6.03 6.48
C ARG A 66 16.53 -5.17 5.57
N ASP A 67 16.66 -5.36 4.26
CA ASP A 67 16.01 -4.52 3.26
C ASP A 67 14.91 -5.34 2.58
N VAL A 68 13.65 -5.02 2.90
CA VAL A 68 12.47 -5.75 2.41
C VAL A 68 11.57 -4.79 1.63
N ARG A 69 11.23 -5.18 0.40
CA ARG A 69 10.38 -4.42 -0.52
C ARG A 69 9.44 -5.39 -1.21
N LEU A 70 8.28 -5.60 -0.65
CA LEU A 70 7.33 -6.56 -1.18
C LEU A 70 6.04 -5.86 -1.58
N PHE A 71 5.39 -6.39 -2.62
CA PHE A 71 4.02 -6.03 -2.97
C PHE A 71 3.23 -7.29 -3.32
N GLU A 72 1.92 -7.19 -3.25
CA GLU A 72 0.99 -8.22 -3.69
C GLU A 72 -0.20 -7.57 -4.39
N VAL A 73 -0.60 -8.14 -5.54
CA VAL A 73 -1.90 -7.87 -6.16
C VAL A 73 -2.76 -9.10 -5.91
N GLY A 74 -3.75 -8.99 -5.03
CA GLY A 74 -4.52 -10.12 -4.53
C GLY A 74 -5.97 -9.80 -4.28
N THR A 75 -6.75 -10.83 -3.95
CA THR A 75 -8.17 -10.70 -3.62
C THR A 75 -8.37 -10.68 -2.11
N SER A 76 -9.21 -9.78 -1.65
CA SER A 76 -9.77 -9.72 -0.30
C SER A 76 -11.27 -10.05 -0.32
N PHE A 77 -11.80 -10.49 0.80
CA PHE A 77 -13.14 -11.01 0.91
C PHE A 77 -13.89 -10.33 2.05
N LYS A 78 -15.12 -9.91 1.81
CA LYS A 78 -16.01 -9.36 2.84
C LYS A 78 -17.31 -10.14 2.89
N ARG A 79 -17.80 -10.39 4.11
CA ARG A 79 -19.08 -11.06 4.31
C ARG A 79 -20.22 -10.19 3.76
N LYS A 80 -21.15 -10.84 3.10
CA LYS A 80 -22.47 -10.32 2.75
C LYS A 80 -23.56 -10.90 3.63
N GLU A 81 -24.80 -10.74 3.24
CA GLU A 81 -25.94 -11.33 3.91
C GLU A 81 -25.86 -12.86 3.91
N ALA A 82 -26.55 -13.47 4.88
CA ALA A 82 -26.55 -14.92 5.03
C ALA A 82 -27.11 -15.61 3.78
N GLY A 83 -26.31 -16.52 3.21
CA GLY A 83 -26.66 -17.26 1.97
C GLY A 83 -26.12 -16.64 0.68
N GLU A 84 -25.52 -15.45 0.73
CA GLU A 84 -24.86 -14.88 -0.41
C GLU A 84 -23.35 -15.21 -0.45
N PRO A 85 -22.76 -15.35 -1.67
CA PRO A 85 -21.32 -15.46 -1.78
C PRO A 85 -20.65 -14.17 -1.27
N PRO A 86 -19.43 -14.25 -0.71
CA PRO A 86 -18.72 -13.08 -0.22
C PRO A 86 -18.50 -12.06 -1.31
N HIS A 87 -18.37 -10.79 -0.92
CA HIS A 87 -17.91 -9.75 -1.81
C HIS A 87 -16.40 -9.87 -1.99
N GLU A 88 -15.96 -9.95 -3.24
CA GLU A 88 -14.56 -10.03 -3.62
C GLU A 88 -14.07 -8.68 -4.14
N GLU A 89 -12.96 -8.20 -3.59
CA GLU A 89 -12.30 -6.98 -4.06
C GLU A 89 -10.85 -7.32 -4.43
N THR A 90 -10.43 -6.88 -5.61
CA THR A 90 -8.99 -6.92 -5.94
C THR A 90 -8.32 -5.73 -5.29
N ARG A 91 -7.19 -5.97 -4.64
CA ARG A 91 -6.39 -4.96 -3.97
C ARG A 91 -4.93 -5.08 -4.35
N VAL A 92 -4.20 -4.00 -4.22
CA VAL A 92 -2.74 -3.99 -4.18
C VAL A 92 -2.29 -3.54 -2.82
N ALA A 93 -1.33 -4.25 -2.25
CA ALA A 93 -0.65 -3.85 -1.03
C ALA A 93 0.86 -3.88 -1.24
N ALA A 94 1.57 -3.03 -0.52
CA ALA A 94 3.03 -2.98 -0.55
C ALA A 94 3.59 -2.72 0.85
N VAL A 95 4.79 -3.23 1.11
CA VAL A 95 5.52 -3.02 2.35
C VAL A 95 6.98 -2.71 2.06
N LEU A 96 7.53 -1.74 2.80
CA LEU A 96 8.92 -1.33 2.76
C LEU A 96 9.51 -1.42 4.17
N SER A 97 10.72 -1.96 4.29
CA SER A 97 11.51 -1.95 5.53
C SER A 97 12.99 -1.89 5.20
N GLY A 98 13.77 -1.23 6.03
CA GLY A 98 15.21 -1.11 5.85
C GLY A 98 15.62 0.15 5.10
N ARG A 99 16.56 0.05 4.17
CA ARG A 99 17.22 1.18 3.51
C ARG A 99 16.74 1.40 2.09
N ARG A 100 16.76 2.67 1.66
CA ARG A 100 16.47 3.08 0.27
C ARG A 100 17.43 2.49 -0.75
N SER A 101 18.70 2.36 -0.37
CA SER A 101 19.78 1.89 -1.24
C SER A 101 20.63 0.86 -0.55
N PRO A 102 21.25 -0.07 -1.28
CA PRO A 102 22.29 -0.93 -0.71
C PRO A 102 23.42 -0.09 -0.11
N PRO A 103 24.11 -0.59 0.95
CA PRO A 103 25.23 0.12 1.55
C PRO A 103 26.28 0.48 0.50
N HIS A 104 26.70 1.74 0.50
CA HIS A 104 27.70 2.22 -0.43
C HIS A 104 28.60 3.26 0.25
N TRP A 105 29.88 3.24 -0.07
CA TRP A 105 30.90 4.11 0.56
C TRP A 105 30.69 5.62 0.29
N SER A 106 29.96 6.00 -0.75
CA SER A 106 29.81 7.39 -1.19
C SER A 106 28.58 8.11 -0.63
N HIS A 107 27.70 7.42 0.03
CA HIS A 107 26.50 8.01 0.63
C HIS A 107 26.12 7.29 1.95
N PRO A 108 25.46 8.00 2.88
CA PRO A 108 24.97 7.39 4.11
C PRO A 108 23.89 6.35 3.85
N ASP A 109 23.70 5.46 4.82
CA ASP A 109 22.56 4.56 4.87
C ASP A 109 21.29 5.37 5.21
N GLU A 110 20.39 5.50 4.27
CA GLU A 110 19.13 6.21 4.45
C GLU A 110 17.98 5.20 4.59
N PRO A 111 17.25 5.20 5.73
CA PRO A 111 16.08 4.35 5.88
C PRO A 111 14.93 4.81 5.00
N PHE A 112 13.96 3.92 4.78
CA PHE A 112 12.69 4.32 4.21
C PHE A 112 11.91 5.21 5.17
N GLU A 113 11.18 6.16 4.59
CA GLU A 113 10.37 7.14 5.29
C GLU A 113 8.96 7.23 4.67
N LEU A 114 8.09 8.05 5.27
CA LEU A 114 6.73 8.30 4.78
C LEU A 114 6.69 8.69 3.30
N TRP A 115 7.67 9.45 2.85
CA TRP A 115 7.72 9.93 1.45
C TRP A 115 7.98 8.82 0.44
N ASP A 116 8.67 7.75 0.85
CA ASP A 116 8.93 6.59 -0.01
C ASP A 116 7.64 5.80 -0.24
N ILE A 117 6.91 5.48 0.84
CA ILE A 117 5.64 4.76 0.69
C ILE A 117 4.57 5.62 0.01
N LYS A 118 4.59 6.95 0.25
CA LYS A 118 3.73 7.89 -0.46
C LYS A 118 4.04 7.91 -1.97
N SER A 119 5.31 7.88 -2.37
CA SER A 119 5.69 7.81 -3.79
C SER A 119 5.15 6.53 -4.45
N ILE A 120 5.27 5.37 -3.79
CA ILE A 120 4.67 4.12 -4.28
C ILE A 120 3.14 4.22 -4.36
N LEU A 121 2.52 4.85 -3.36
CA LEU A 121 1.08 5.10 -3.36
C LEU A 121 0.65 5.94 -4.57
N GLU A 122 1.38 6.99 -4.90
CA GLU A 122 1.12 7.85 -6.08
C GLU A 122 1.25 7.05 -7.38
N VAL A 123 2.30 6.23 -7.53
CA VAL A 123 2.45 5.33 -8.69
C VAL A 123 1.22 4.42 -8.85
N VAL A 124 0.74 3.82 -7.74
CA VAL A 124 -0.45 2.96 -7.75
C VAL A 124 -1.70 3.75 -8.12
N THR A 125 -1.95 4.88 -7.46
CA THR A 125 -3.17 5.66 -7.67
C THR A 125 -3.23 6.30 -9.06
N ASP A 126 -2.12 6.80 -9.57
CA ASP A 126 -2.03 7.34 -10.93
C ASP A 126 -2.31 6.26 -11.98
N ARG A 127 -1.76 5.06 -11.78
CA ARG A 127 -2.01 3.93 -12.69
C ARG A 127 -3.45 3.46 -12.68
N VAL A 128 -4.08 3.42 -11.50
CA VAL A 128 -5.39 2.79 -11.29
C VAL A 128 -6.53 3.78 -11.44
N TYR A 129 -6.34 5.02 -11.01
CA TYR A 129 -7.37 6.06 -10.93
C TYR A 129 -7.07 7.29 -11.80
N ALA A 130 -6.00 7.26 -12.60
CA ALA A 130 -5.61 8.35 -13.50
C ALA A 130 -5.50 9.74 -12.82
N GLY A 131 -4.92 9.77 -11.62
CA GLY A 131 -4.77 11.00 -10.84
C GLY A 131 -6.07 11.52 -10.19
N ALA A 132 -7.10 10.71 -10.23
CA ALA A 132 -8.46 11.02 -9.75
C ALA A 132 -8.64 10.77 -8.26
N THR A 133 -7.63 11.07 -7.46
CA THR A 133 -7.65 10.76 -6.02
C THR A 133 -7.19 11.95 -5.19
N ALA A 134 -7.70 12.05 -3.97
CA ALA A 134 -7.20 12.97 -2.95
C ALA A 134 -6.48 12.17 -1.86
N ILE A 135 -5.26 12.57 -1.53
CA ILE A 135 -4.48 12.00 -0.42
C ILE A 135 -4.56 12.97 0.74
N THR A 136 -5.03 12.50 1.90
CA THR A 136 -5.18 13.29 3.11
C THR A 136 -4.52 12.62 4.30
N ALA A 137 -4.03 13.39 5.26
CA ALA A 137 -3.51 12.85 6.51
C ALA A 137 -4.63 12.23 7.36
N GLY A 138 -4.28 11.14 8.06
CA GLY A 138 -5.17 10.44 8.98
C GLY A 138 -6.00 9.33 8.34
N ALA A 139 -6.07 8.22 9.02
CA ALA A 139 -6.97 7.09 8.78
C ALA A 139 -7.13 6.31 10.09
N GLU A 140 -8.22 5.57 10.23
CA GLU A 140 -8.43 4.64 11.34
C GLU A 140 -8.23 3.21 10.82
N ASP A 141 -7.08 2.62 11.13
CA ASP A 141 -6.76 1.22 10.85
C ASP A 141 -5.79 0.70 11.90
N LEU A 142 -6.08 -0.47 12.46
CA LEU A 142 -5.31 -1.06 13.56
C LEU A 142 -3.88 -1.47 13.18
N ASN A 143 -3.60 -1.62 11.90
CA ASN A 143 -2.26 -1.98 11.42
C ASN A 143 -1.34 -0.78 11.28
N PHE A 144 -1.86 0.46 11.35
CA PHE A 144 -1.11 1.68 11.11
C PHE A 144 -1.02 2.58 12.34
N ASP A 145 0.08 3.30 12.43
CA ASP A 145 0.26 4.35 13.42
C ASP A 145 -0.67 5.54 13.07
N PRO A 146 -1.61 5.90 13.94
CA PRO A 146 -2.56 6.98 13.65
C PRO A 146 -1.92 8.36 13.47
N THR A 147 -0.68 8.53 13.93
CA THR A 147 0.06 9.80 13.82
C THR A 147 0.83 9.91 12.49
N CYS A 148 1.01 8.79 11.78
CA CYS A 148 1.81 8.74 10.55
C CYS A 148 1.13 7.88 9.49
N VAL A 149 -0.09 8.27 9.11
CA VAL A 149 -0.92 7.54 8.16
C VAL A 149 -1.63 8.51 7.21
N LEU A 150 -1.78 8.06 5.97
CA LEU A 150 -2.45 8.75 4.87
C LEU A 150 -3.65 7.92 4.42
N SER A 151 -4.77 8.58 4.11
CA SER A 151 -5.91 7.97 3.43
C SER A 151 -6.01 8.47 1.99
N VAL A 152 -6.41 7.57 1.10
CA VAL A 152 -6.68 7.88 -0.30
C VAL A 152 -8.19 7.85 -0.53
N ARG A 153 -8.71 8.91 -1.14
CA ARG A 153 -10.13 9.03 -1.46
C ARG A 153 -10.33 9.18 -2.95
N ASP A 154 -11.37 8.57 -3.46
CA ASP A 154 -11.84 8.80 -4.83
C ASP A 154 -12.63 10.11 -4.96
N TRP A 155 -13.17 10.38 -6.15
CA TRP A 155 -13.98 11.55 -6.46
C TRP A 155 -15.22 11.72 -5.58
N ASP A 156 -15.81 10.61 -5.14
CA ASP A 156 -17.01 10.61 -4.30
C ASP A 156 -16.65 10.74 -2.81
N GLY A 157 -15.37 10.88 -2.50
CA GLY A 157 -14.85 10.99 -1.13
C GLY A 157 -14.77 9.64 -0.39
N LYS A 158 -15.01 8.51 -1.07
CA LYS A 158 -14.89 7.17 -0.49
C LYS A 158 -13.41 6.85 -0.29
N ILE A 159 -13.06 6.29 0.88
CA ILE A 159 -11.71 5.78 1.14
C ILE A 159 -11.50 4.53 0.29
N ILE A 160 -10.49 4.57 -0.57
CA ILE A 160 -10.08 3.51 -1.48
C ILE A 160 -8.70 2.95 -1.14
N GLY A 161 -7.97 3.61 -0.26
CA GLY A 161 -6.64 3.17 0.14
C GLY A 161 -6.13 3.87 1.40
N ILE A 162 -5.07 3.29 1.92
CA ILE A 162 -4.35 3.73 3.11
C ILE A 162 -2.86 3.51 2.91
N ALA A 163 -2.03 4.38 3.44
CA ALA A 163 -0.58 4.20 3.49
C ALA A 163 0.01 4.87 4.72
N GLY A 164 1.08 4.31 5.29
CA GLY A 164 1.70 4.92 6.46
C GLY A 164 2.69 4.02 7.16
N ARG A 165 3.10 4.43 8.34
CA ARG A 165 3.92 3.64 9.25
C ARG A 165 3.05 2.54 9.87
N VAL A 166 3.59 1.34 9.91
CA VAL A 166 2.96 0.21 10.60
C VAL A 166 2.99 0.46 12.11
N ALA A 167 1.88 0.17 12.79
CA ALA A 167 1.76 0.38 14.23
C ALA A 167 2.79 -0.45 15.02
N ASP A 168 3.29 0.13 16.10
CA ASP A 168 4.21 -0.56 17.00
C ASP A 168 3.54 -1.81 17.58
N GLY A 169 4.25 -2.95 17.50
CA GLY A 169 3.72 -4.24 17.98
C GLY A 169 2.83 -5.01 17.01
N ALA A 170 2.50 -4.46 15.83
CA ALA A 170 1.79 -5.20 14.78
C ALA A 170 2.66 -6.31 14.15
N VAL A 171 3.98 -6.21 14.30
CA VAL A 171 4.97 -7.17 13.79
C VAL A 171 6.01 -7.44 14.88
N ASP A 172 6.39 -8.70 15.06
CA ASP A 172 7.52 -9.06 15.92
C ASP A 172 8.83 -8.82 15.18
N THR A 173 9.49 -7.72 15.51
CA THR A 173 10.70 -7.28 14.82
C THR A 173 11.91 -7.32 15.72
N PRO A 174 13.11 -7.68 15.19
CA PRO A 174 14.35 -7.54 15.92
C PRO A 174 14.61 -6.08 16.31
N SER A 175 15.30 -5.85 17.43
CA SER A 175 15.59 -4.51 17.95
C SER A 175 16.40 -3.59 17.02
N TRP A 176 17.04 -4.17 16.00
CA TRP A 176 17.78 -3.44 14.97
C TRP A 176 16.94 -3.08 13.74
N ALA A 177 15.73 -3.60 13.64
CA ALA A 177 14.82 -3.25 12.56
C ALA A 177 14.32 -1.82 12.77
N GLY A 178 14.31 -1.05 11.69
CA GLY A 178 13.72 0.28 11.66
C GLY A 178 12.19 0.20 11.43
N ASP A 179 11.63 1.35 11.13
CA ASP A 179 10.21 1.47 10.79
C ASP A 179 9.83 0.59 9.60
N ILE A 180 8.59 0.11 9.64
CA ILE A 180 7.96 -0.61 8.52
C ILE A 180 6.89 0.30 7.96
N TRP A 181 6.87 0.45 6.65
CA TRP A 181 5.92 1.24 5.90
C TRP A 181 5.05 0.33 5.07
N ALA A 182 3.77 0.59 5.05
CA ALA A 182 2.82 -0.21 4.28
C ALA A 182 1.82 0.67 3.54
N LEU A 183 1.24 0.12 2.48
CA LEU A 183 0.07 0.67 1.80
C LEU A 183 -0.87 -0.46 1.39
N GLU A 184 -2.14 -0.11 1.25
CA GLU A 184 -3.14 -0.96 0.60
C GLU A 184 -4.13 -0.08 -0.16
N VAL A 185 -4.43 -0.43 -1.42
CA VAL A 185 -5.37 0.28 -2.28
C VAL A 185 -6.31 -0.72 -2.94
N THR A 186 -7.60 -0.45 -2.89
CA THR A 186 -8.62 -1.22 -3.62
C THR A 186 -8.57 -0.86 -5.10
N LEU A 187 -8.55 -1.86 -5.98
CA LEU A 187 -8.62 -1.65 -7.41
C LEU A 187 -10.08 -1.58 -7.87
N PRO A 188 -10.43 -0.69 -8.82
CA PRO A 188 -11.79 -0.62 -9.34
C PRO A 188 -12.14 -1.89 -10.12
N SER A 189 -13.37 -2.36 -10.00
CA SER A 189 -13.89 -3.50 -10.76
C SER A 189 -14.02 -3.19 -12.26
N ASP A 190 -14.38 -1.96 -12.55
CA ASP A 190 -14.53 -1.46 -13.91
C ASP A 190 -13.38 -0.49 -14.23
N ILE A 191 -12.57 -0.89 -15.20
CA ILE A 191 -11.51 -0.02 -15.70
C ILE A 191 -12.20 1.07 -16.52
N VAL A 192 -12.29 2.27 -15.97
CA VAL A 192 -12.52 3.46 -16.81
C VAL A 192 -11.32 3.54 -17.74
N GLY A 193 -11.51 3.17 -19.00
CA GLY A 193 -10.44 3.17 -19.98
C GLY A 193 -9.74 4.52 -19.94
N MET A 194 -8.47 4.51 -19.63
CA MET A 194 -7.65 5.70 -19.77
C MET A 194 -7.66 6.05 -21.25
N GLY A 195 -8.37 7.12 -21.59
CA GLY A 195 -8.31 7.68 -22.94
C GLY A 195 -6.84 7.98 -23.32
N PRO A 196 -6.54 8.14 -24.60
CA PRO A 196 -5.20 8.53 -25.01
C PRO A 196 -4.80 9.79 -24.25
N VAL A 197 -3.59 9.78 -23.71
CA VAL A 197 -3.02 10.97 -23.03
C VAL A 197 -3.10 12.13 -23.99
N ALA A 198 -3.94 13.12 -23.68
CA ALA A 198 -4.04 14.33 -24.48
C ALA A 198 -2.74 15.12 -24.33
N CYS A 199 -2.05 15.37 -25.43
CA CYS A 199 -0.91 16.25 -25.42
C CYS A 199 -1.37 17.67 -25.12
N THR A 200 -0.99 18.22 -23.98
CA THR A 200 -1.20 19.65 -23.70
C THR A 200 -0.09 20.43 -24.43
N PRO A 201 -0.43 21.30 -25.37
CA PRO A 201 0.57 22.14 -26.03
C PRO A 201 1.37 22.94 -25.00
N LEU A 202 2.68 23.06 -25.23
CA LEU A 202 3.51 23.92 -24.40
C LEU A 202 2.97 25.35 -24.47
N SER A 203 2.99 26.06 -23.34
CA SER A 203 2.64 27.49 -23.31
C SER A 203 3.55 28.29 -24.25
N ASN A 204 2.96 29.12 -25.08
CA ASN A 204 3.69 30.08 -25.92
C ASN A 204 4.21 31.28 -25.13
N TYR A 205 3.89 31.36 -23.84
CA TYR A 205 4.29 32.45 -22.96
C TYR A 205 5.41 32.01 -22.03
N PRO A 206 6.35 32.89 -21.66
CA PRO A 206 7.35 32.58 -20.66
C PRO A 206 6.70 32.31 -19.30
N PRO A 207 7.33 31.48 -18.44
CA PRO A 207 6.81 31.20 -17.08
C PRO A 207 6.77 32.48 -16.25
N ILE A 208 5.78 32.58 -15.38
CA ILE A 208 5.71 33.62 -14.36
C ILE A 208 6.20 32.99 -13.07
N GLU A 209 7.17 33.60 -12.42
CA GLU A 209 7.62 33.21 -11.09
C GLU A 209 6.81 33.98 -10.03
N TRP A 210 6.36 33.26 -9.01
CA TRP A 210 5.64 33.81 -7.88
C TRP A 210 6.36 33.45 -6.60
N ASP A 211 6.66 34.44 -5.77
CA ASP A 211 7.16 34.24 -4.42
C ASP A 211 5.96 34.23 -3.46
N LEU A 212 5.83 33.16 -2.68
CA LEU A 212 4.81 33.04 -1.64
C LEU A 212 5.48 33.03 -0.26
N ALA A 213 5.26 34.09 0.50
CA ALA A 213 5.68 34.15 1.89
C ALA A 213 4.52 33.75 2.82
N LEU A 214 4.68 32.70 3.60
CA LEU A 214 3.69 32.23 4.58
C LEU A 214 4.17 32.58 5.98
N VAL A 215 3.28 33.18 6.78
CA VAL A 215 3.48 33.37 8.22
C VAL A 215 2.69 32.28 8.91
N LEU A 216 3.39 31.33 9.52
CA LEU A 216 2.76 30.28 10.34
C LEU A 216 2.61 30.77 11.79
N PRO A 217 1.53 30.41 12.48
CA PRO A 217 1.44 30.64 13.91
C PRO A 217 2.58 29.92 14.62
N PRO A 218 3.12 30.46 15.73
CA PRO A 218 4.10 29.74 16.55
C PRO A 218 3.43 28.50 17.15
N ASP A 219 4.17 27.38 17.20
CA ASP A 219 3.76 26.11 17.84
C ASP A 219 3.51 26.32 19.35
#